data_865e9aadc264920deff8aeb05e8bedca
#
_entry.id   865e9aadc264920deff8aeb05e8bedca
#
_cell.length_a   1.000
_cell.length_b   1.000
_cell.length_c   1.000
_cell.angle_alpha   90.00
_cell.angle_beta   90.00
_cell.angle_gamma   90.00
#
_symmetry.space_group_name_H-M   'P 1'
#
loop_
_entity.id
_entity.type
_entity.pdbx_description
1 polymer ?
#
loop_
_entity_poly.entity_id
_entity_poly.type
_entity_poly.pdbx_seq_one_letter_code
_entity_poly.pdbx_strand_id
1 'polypeptide(L)'
;MGLGQDLTLFAGPGFYRTCGTDSFMLRPGLVLQLSQLSPTDPLHMEFEIQSSPLIFGFMLTGSNHCSYKHGALSGTTQLHTSGSNSITYLSDTVGNMRCKGSMRRLSIIMDKDFLYPYLVAEHTNIPKQLERVFEGRKTAFQWIGKNSAQKIRLIADIVTSAYAGTLRKLHMEIRTLELIETQLIEYLATQNGYERTVSLSPSDVRRIKEA
;
A
#
# COMPACT_ATOMS: atom_id res chain seq x y z
N MET A 1 16.95 14.82 -4.67
CA MET A 1 15.65 15.30 -5.15
C MET A 1 14.57 14.62 -4.28
N GLY A 2 13.72 15.41 -3.64
CA GLY A 2 12.89 14.90 -2.55
C GLY A 2 11.65 14.15 -3.06
N LEU A 3 11.34 13.01 -2.46
CA LEU A 3 10.14 12.17 -2.62
C LEU A 3 8.83 12.86 -2.14
N GLY A 4 8.77 14.17 -2.08
CA GLY A 4 7.72 14.85 -1.31
C GLY A 4 6.89 15.91 -2.01
N GLN A 5 6.98 16.15 -3.30
CA GLN A 5 6.40 17.39 -3.83
C GLN A 5 5.26 17.29 -4.84
N ASP A 6 4.85 16.11 -5.30
CA ASP A 6 3.81 16.05 -6.35
C ASP A 6 2.47 15.41 -5.94
N LEU A 7 2.25 15.20 -4.64
CA LEU A 7 0.95 14.76 -4.12
C LEU A 7 0.21 15.98 -3.56
N THR A 8 -0.45 16.75 -4.43
CA THR A 8 -1.28 17.87 -4.01
C THR A 8 -2.62 17.34 -3.50
N LEU A 9 -2.70 17.10 -2.18
CA LEU A 9 -3.94 16.79 -1.49
C LEU A 9 -4.62 18.12 -1.10
N PHE A 10 -5.66 18.49 -1.82
CA PHE A 10 -6.47 19.65 -1.46
C PHE A 10 -7.55 19.23 -0.44
N ALA A 11 -7.27 19.48 0.84
CA ALA A 11 -8.28 19.46 1.88
C ALA A 11 -8.38 20.84 2.50
N GLY A 12 -9.59 21.41 2.50
CA GLY A 12 -9.85 22.70 3.16
C GLY A 12 -9.64 22.61 4.66
N PRO A 13 -9.30 23.74 5.34
CA PRO A 13 -9.11 23.77 6.78
C PRO A 13 -10.42 23.50 7.53
N GLY A 14 -10.37 22.66 8.56
CA GLY A 14 -11.49 22.45 9.48
C GLY A 14 -12.14 21.06 9.47
N PHE A 15 -11.74 20.15 8.58
CA PHE A 15 -12.40 18.85 8.42
C PHE A 15 -11.84 17.69 9.27
N TYR A 16 -10.84 17.94 10.12
CA TYR A 16 -10.16 16.88 10.88
C TYR A 16 -10.24 17.09 12.38
N ARG A 17 -10.66 16.06 13.12
CA ARG A 17 -10.43 16.00 14.57
C ARG A 17 -8.97 15.70 14.87
N THR A 18 -8.39 14.77 14.14
CA THR A 18 -6.99 14.38 14.22
C THR A 18 -6.52 13.97 12.85
N CYS A 19 -5.45 14.56 12.37
CA CYS A 19 -4.69 14.10 11.22
C CYS A 19 -3.24 14.06 11.65
N GLY A 20 -2.63 12.89 11.57
CA GLY A 20 -1.22 12.68 11.88
C GLY A 20 -0.59 11.77 10.85
N THR A 21 0.64 12.07 10.50
CA THR A 21 1.45 11.24 9.64
C THR A 21 2.86 11.19 10.20
N ASP A 22 3.27 9.99 10.62
CA ASP A 22 4.65 9.71 10.98
C ASP A 22 5.36 9.14 9.76
N SER A 23 6.47 9.78 9.35
CA SER A 23 7.26 9.36 8.20
C SER A 23 8.68 9.01 8.63
N PHE A 24 9.16 7.87 8.18
CA PHE A 24 10.48 7.34 8.48
C PHE A 24 11.21 7.06 7.16
N MET A 25 12.24 7.87 6.85
CA MET A 25 13.16 7.54 5.75
C MET A 25 14.07 6.41 6.21
N LEU A 26 13.82 5.20 5.71
CA LEU A 26 14.60 4.01 6.03
C LEU A 26 15.91 4.02 5.26
N ARG A 27 15.84 4.24 3.95
CA ARG A 27 16.96 4.44 3.01
C ARG A 27 16.62 5.50 1.96
N PRO A 28 17.60 6.00 1.20
CA PRO A 28 17.29 6.75 -0.02
C PRO A 28 16.36 5.93 -0.92
N GLY A 29 15.25 6.53 -1.34
CA GLY A 29 14.25 5.85 -2.17
C GLY A 29 13.30 4.91 -1.44
N LEU A 30 13.37 4.78 -0.09
CA LEU A 30 12.46 3.95 0.70
C LEU A 30 11.97 4.70 1.94
N VAL A 31 10.68 5.01 1.98
CA VAL A 31 10.00 5.69 3.08
C VAL A 31 8.88 4.84 3.62
N LEU A 32 8.83 4.68 4.94
CA LEU A 32 7.70 4.10 5.67
C LEU A 32 6.87 5.22 6.25
N GLN A 33 5.55 5.15 6.05
CA GLN A 33 4.63 6.18 6.51
C GLN A 33 3.44 5.54 7.23
N LEU A 34 3.16 6.02 8.44
CA LEU A 34 1.96 5.67 9.20
C LEU A 34 1.05 6.89 9.25
N SER A 35 -0.11 6.78 8.61
CA SER A 35 -1.08 7.86 8.54
C SER A 35 -2.32 7.51 9.34
N GLN A 36 -2.81 8.49 10.09
CA GLN A 36 -4.08 8.43 10.80
C GLN A 36 -4.93 9.63 10.42
N LEU A 37 -6.17 9.36 10.07
CA LEU A 37 -7.16 10.36 9.69
C LEU A 37 -8.45 10.11 10.49
N SER A 38 -8.96 11.14 11.15
CA SER A 38 -10.23 11.08 11.90
C SER A 38 -11.07 12.30 11.53
N PRO A 39 -11.78 12.27 10.39
CA PRO A 39 -12.63 13.36 9.95
C PRO A 39 -13.86 13.49 10.86
N THR A 40 -14.33 14.73 11.06
CA THR A 40 -15.57 15.02 11.81
C THR A 40 -16.81 14.66 10.99
N ASP A 41 -16.72 14.87 9.68
CA ASP A 41 -17.76 14.60 8.69
C ASP A 41 -17.20 13.74 7.56
N PRO A 42 -18.03 13.10 6.73
CA PRO A 42 -17.54 12.36 5.57
C PRO A 42 -16.64 13.23 4.71
N LEU A 43 -15.38 12.80 4.59
CA LEU A 43 -14.35 13.56 3.87
C LEU A 43 -14.37 13.21 2.39
N HIS A 44 -14.37 14.25 1.56
CA HIS A 44 -14.17 14.15 0.12
C HIS A 44 -12.92 14.92 -0.26
N MET A 45 -11.97 14.24 -0.89
CA MET A 45 -10.74 14.85 -1.39
C MET A 45 -10.62 14.59 -2.88
N GLU A 46 -10.30 15.63 -3.65
CA GLU A 46 -9.86 15.47 -5.02
C GLU A 46 -8.34 15.39 -5.06
N PHE A 47 -7.82 14.60 -5.98
CA PHE A 47 -6.39 14.49 -6.18
C PHE A 47 -6.04 14.51 -7.67
N GLU A 48 -4.91 15.12 -7.96
CA GLU A 48 -4.25 15.10 -9.26
C GLU A 48 -2.81 14.65 -9.05
N ILE A 49 -2.40 13.60 -9.75
CA ILE A 49 -1.10 12.98 -9.62
C ILE A 49 -0.45 12.93 -11.00
N GLN A 50 0.59 13.70 -11.21
CA GLN A 50 1.36 13.69 -12.45
C GLN A 50 2.32 12.50 -12.50
N SER A 51 2.99 12.22 -11.38
CA SER A 51 3.86 11.09 -11.19
C SER A 51 3.79 10.61 -9.75
N SER A 52 3.72 9.32 -9.51
CA SER A 52 3.78 8.79 -8.16
C SER A 52 4.97 7.86 -7.98
N PRO A 53 5.48 7.72 -6.75
CA PRO A 53 6.30 6.56 -6.40
C PRO A 53 5.46 5.28 -6.46
N LEU A 54 6.11 4.13 -6.40
CA LEU A 54 5.44 2.87 -6.15
C LEU A 54 5.04 2.80 -4.67
N ILE A 55 3.77 2.50 -4.39
CA ILE A 55 3.22 2.50 -3.03
C ILE A 55 2.68 1.13 -2.68
N PHE A 56 3.19 0.54 -1.61
CA PHE A 56 2.60 -0.62 -0.95
C PHE A 56 1.78 -0.13 0.24
N GLY A 57 0.47 -0.26 0.16
CA GLY A 57 -0.47 0.26 1.15
C GLY A 57 -1.13 -0.85 1.95
N PHE A 58 -1.30 -0.64 3.26
CA PHE A 58 -1.96 -1.57 4.17
C PHE A 58 -2.99 -0.81 4.98
N MET A 59 -4.26 -1.10 4.79
CA MET A 59 -5.34 -0.50 5.56
C MET A 59 -5.45 -1.22 6.90
N LEU A 60 -5.10 -0.53 7.98
CA LEU A 60 -5.11 -1.10 9.34
C LEU A 60 -6.50 -1.02 9.95
N THR A 61 -7.14 0.13 9.84
CA THR A 61 -8.52 0.36 10.30
C THR A 61 -9.25 1.29 9.35
N GLY A 62 -10.57 1.22 9.35
CA GLY A 62 -11.42 2.09 8.54
C GLY A 62 -11.51 1.68 7.08
N SER A 63 -11.94 2.61 6.25
CA SER A 63 -12.06 2.41 4.81
C SER A 63 -11.97 3.71 4.03
N ASN A 64 -11.51 3.63 2.79
CA ASN A 64 -11.65 4.70 1.83
C ASN A 64 -12.13 4.16 0.47
N HIS A 65 -12.76 5.01 -0.28
CA HIS A 65 -13.25 4.74 -1.61
C HIS A 65 -12.62 5.74 -2.60
N CYS A 66 -11.86 5.23 -3.54
CA CYS A 66 -11.23 6.03 -4.60
C CYS A 66 -12.00 5.85 -5.91
N SER A 67 -12.24 6.95 -6.62
CA SER A 67 -12.82 6.95 -7.98
C SER A 67 -11.88 7.72 -8.90
N TYR A 68 -11.56 7.14 -10.03
CA TYR A 68 -10.61 7.70 -10.98
C TYR A 68 -11.35 8.34 -12.15
N LYS A 69 -11.10 9.63 -12.39
CA LYS A 69 -11.74 10.45 -13.42
C LYS A 69 -10.93 10.54 -14.71
N HIS A 70 -9.59 10.47 -14.56
CA HIS A 70 -8.65 10.59 -15.68
C HIS A 70 -7.46 9.66 -15.48
N GLY A 71 -6.77 9.31 -16.58
CA GLY A 71 -5.62 8.41 -16.61
C GLY A 71 -5.98 6.97 -16.96
N ALA A 72 -5.03 6.05 -16.82
CA ALA A 72 -5.21 4.65 -17.20
C ALA A 72 -6.26 3.88 -16.36
N LEU A 73 -6.64 4.41 -15.19
CA LEU A 73 -7.69 3.85 -14.33
C LEU A 73 -9.04 4.56 -14.47
N SER A 74 -9.20 5.48 -15.45
CA SER A 74 -10.41 6.25 -15.63
C SER A 74 -11.66 5.38 -15.69
N GLY A 75 -12.73 5.82 -15.02
CA GLY A 75 -14.00 5.10 -14.93
C GLY A 75 -14.02 3.95 -13.92
N THR A 76 -12.89 3.64 -13.27
CA THR A 76 -12.84 2.60 -12.22
C THR A 76 -13.02 3.18 -10.83
N THR A 77 -13.41 2.33 -9.91
CA THR A 77 -13.50 2.64 -8.48
C THR A 77 -12.83 1.55 -7.66
N GLN A 78 -12.22 1.95 -6.55
CA GLN A 78 -11.52 1.03 -5.65
C GLN A 78 -11.93 1.29 -4.21
N LEU A 79 -12.26 0.21 -3.50
CA LEU A 79 -12.59 0.24 -2.09
C LEU A 79 -11.46 -0.41 -1.29
N HIS A 80 -10.85 0.39 -0.42
CA HIS A 80 -9.88 -0.11 0.56
C HIS A 80 -10.58 -0.22 1.91
N THR A 81 -10.58 -1.41 2.48
CA THR A 81 -11.18 -1.71 3.79
C THR A 81 -10.13 -2.18 4.79
N SER A 82 -10.45 -2.14 6.06
CA SER A 82 -9.61 -2.74 7.10
C SER A 82 -9.19 -4.16 6.72
N GLY A 83 -7.89 -4.45 6.84
CA GLY A 83 -7.30 -5.73 6.44
C GLY A 83 -7.01 -5.88 4.95
N SER A 84 -7.32 -4.89 4.10
CA SER A 84 -6.86 -4.89 2.70
C SER A 84 -5.44 -4.35 2.57
N ASN A 85 -4.75 -4.78 1.52
CA ASN A 85 -3.49 -4.20 1.09
C ASN A 85 -3.55 -3.85 -0.40
N SER A 86 -2.59 -3.06 -0.87
CA SER A 86 -2.52 -2.67 -2.28
C SER A 86 -1.10 -2.45 -2.75
N ILE A 87 -0.87 -2.68 -4.04
CA ILE A 87 0.28 -2.15 -4.77
C ILE A 87 -0.28 -1.12 -5.74
N THR A 88 0.21 0.11 -5.68
CA THR A 88 -0.35 1.24 -6.42
C THR A 88 0.78 2.04 -7.07
N TYR A 89 0.61 2.33 -8.34
CA TYR A 89 1.40 3.30 -9.09
C TYR A 89 0.44 4.15 -9.91
N LEU A 90 0.49 5.46 -9.73
CA LEU A 90 -0.40 6.40 -10.40
C LEU A 90 0.43 7.42 -11.18
N SER A 91 0.20 7.51 -12.47
CA SER A 91 0.78 8.52 -13.34
C SER A 91 -0.33 9.17 -14.14
N ASP A 92 -0.26 10.48 -14.31
CA ASP A 92 -1.26 11.28 -15.05
C ASP A 92 -2.70 10.91 -14.62
N THR A 93 -2.93 10.83 -13.30
CA THR A 93 -4.19 10.32 -12.73
C THR A 93 -4.92 11.43 -11.98
N VAL A 94 -6.19 11.63 -12.30
CA VAL A 94 -7.11 12.51 -11.56
C VAL A 94 -8.21 11.66 -10.95
N GLY A 95 -8.56 11.95 -9.71
CA GLY A 95 -9.62 11.23 -9.04
C GLY A 95 -10.12 11.91 -7.78
N ASN A 96 -10.96 11.19 -7.06
CA ASN A 96 -11.38 11.60 -5.74
C ASN A 96 -11.33 10.44 -4.76
N MET A 97 -11.12 10.76 -3.51
CA MET A 97 -11.17 9.83 -2.39
C MET A 97 -12.28 10.26 -1.42
N ARG A 98 -13.06 9.28 -0.98
CA ARG A 98 -14.07 9.45 0.07
C ARG A 98 -13.69 8.60 1.26
N CYS A 99 -13.72 9.22 2.43
CA CYS A 99 -13.48 8.54 3.70
C CYS A 99 -14.65 8.79 4.65
N LYS A 100 -15.21 7.71 5.22
CA LYS A 100 -16.23 7.79 6.26
C LYS A 100 -15.63 7.32 7.57
N GLY A 101 -15.54 8.24 8.56
CA GLY A 101 -14.97 7.92 9.87
C GLY A 101 -13.46 7.77 9.88
N SER A 102 -12.95 7.29 10.99
CA SER A 102 -11.51 7.20 11.23
C SER A 102 -10.86 6.09 10.40
N MET A 103 -9.65 6.37 9.90
CA MET A 103 -8.83 5.36 9.23
C MET A 103 -7.37 5.45 9.68
N ARG A 104 -6.68 4.30 9.68
CA ARG A 104 -5.23 4.20 9.83
C ARG A 104 -4.67 3.38 8.68
N ARG A 105 -3.58 3.85 8.13
CA ARG A 105 -2.91 3.20 6.99
C ARG A 105 -1.40 3.20 7.20
N LEU A 106 -0.78 2.06 6.97
CA LEU A 106 0.66 1.95 6.76
C LEU A 106 0.92 2.00 5.25
N SER A 107 1.86 2.84 4.83
CA SER A 107 2.29 2.93 3.43
C SER A 107 3.81 2.80 3.35
N ILE A 108 4.29 1.98 2.44
CA ILE A 108 5.68 1.91 2.05
C ILE A 108 5.76 2.61 0.70
N ILE A 109 6.46 3.73 0.68
CA ILE A 109 6.62 4.59 -0.48
C ILE A 109 8.02 4.37 -1.01
N MET A 110 8.12 4.02 -2.28
CA MET A 110 9.36 3.52 -2.85
C MET A 110 9.60 4.10 -4.24
N ASP A 111 10.83 4.55 -4.49
CA ASP A 111 11.25 4.87 -5.84
C ASP A 111 11.33 3.59 -6.67
N LYS A 112 10.92 3.66 -7.93
CA LYS A 112 11.03 2.53 -8.85
C LYS A 112 12.47 2.00 -8.92
N ASP A 113 13.45 2.89 -8.89
CA ASP A 113 14.87 2.56 -8.99
C ASP A 113 15.40 1.82 -7.75
N PHE A 114 14.71 1.92 -6.61
CA PHE A 114 15.02 1.13 -5.41
C PHE A 114 14.68 -0.35 -5.60
N LEU A 115 13.54 -0.66 -6.19
CA LEU A 115 13.06 -2.04 -6.36
C LEU A 115 13.65 -2.73 -7.59
N TYR A 116 13.95 -1.97 -8.64
CA TYR A 116 14.40 -2.49 -9.94
C TYR A 116 15.56 -3.47 -9.86
N PRO A 117 16.68 -3.18 -9.11
CA PRO A 117 17.83 -4.09 -9.03
C PRO A 117 17.48 -5.48 -8.47
N TYR A 118 16.52 -5.56 -7.52
CA TYR A 118 16.12 -6.81 -6.90
C TYR A 118 15.28 -7.69 -7.83
N LEU A 119 14.52 -7.09 -8.72
CA LEU A 119 13.64 -7.83 -9.62
C LEU A 119 14.33 -8.24 -10.92
N VAL A 120 15.26 -7.43 -11.42
CA VAL A 120 15.95 -7.70 -12.70
C VAL A 120 17.11 -8.66 -12.54
N ALA A 121 17.79 -8.69 -11.39
CA ALA A 121 18.94 -9.54 -11.15
C ALA A 121 18.64 -11.05 -11.27
N GLU A 122 17.38 -11.46 -11.08
CA GLU A 122 17.00 -12.87 -11.04
C GLU A 122 16.32 -13.39 -12.34
N HIS A 123 16.23 -12.61 -13.42
CA HIS A 123 15.47 -12.96 -14.63
C HIS A 123 14.05 -13.49 -14.33
N THR A 124 13.49 -13.10 -13.21
CA THR A 124 12.14 -13.50 -12.78
C THR A 124 11.11 -12.89 -13.71
N ASN A 125 10.00 -13.60 -13.91
CA ASN A 125 8.84 -13.11 -14.66
C ASN A 125 8.24 -11.89 -13.94
N ILE A 126 8.79 -10.70 -14.20
CA ILE A 126 8.27 -9.45 -13.68
C ILE A 126 6.86 -9.25 -14.27
N PRO A 127 5.84 -8.97 -13.46
CA PRO A 127 4.52 -8.66 -13.98
C PRO A 127 4.57 -7.49 -14.96
N LYS A 128 3.87 -7.59 -16.07
CA LYS A 128 3.85 -6.59 -17.15
C LYS A 128 3.55 -5.17 -16.65
N GLN A 129 2.74 -5.04 -15.60
CA GLN A 129 2.44 -3.74 -15.01
C GLN A 129 3.66 -3.12 -14.31
N LEU A 130 4.41 -3.91 -13.53
CA LEU A 130 5.65 -3.45 -12.89
C LEU A 130 6.75 -3.20 -13.92
N GLU A 131 6.89 -4.05 -14.93
CA GLU A 131 7.82 -3.85 -16.04
C GLU A 131 7.61 -2.48 -16.71
N ARG A 132 6.35 -2.11 -17.02
CA ARG A 132 6.02 -0.81 -17.59
C ARG A 132 6.40 0.37 -16.67
N VAL A 133 6.24 0.20 -15.35
CA VAL A 133 6.66 1.21 -14.36
C VAL A 133 8.18 1.40 -14.41
N PHE A 134 8.94 0.31 -14.45
CA PHE A 134 10.40 0.38 -14.49
C PHE A 134 10.92 0.94 -15.80
N GLU A 135 10.29 0.65 -16.91
CA GLU A 135 10.61 1.24 -18.21
C GLU A 135 10.25 2.75 -18.30
N GLY A 136 9.65 3.31 -17.26
CA GLY A 136 9.24 4.71 -17.24
C GLY A 136 8.08 5.04 -18.16
N ARG A 137 7.32 4.03 -18.60
CA ARG A 137 6.12 4.25 -19.41
C ARG A 137 5.05 4.97 -18.59
N LYS A 138 4.33 5.86 -19.25
CA LYS A 138 3.12 6.47 -18.66
C LYS A 138 2.08 5.37 -18.44
N THR A 139 1.95 4.94 -17.21
CA THR A 139 1.02 3.89 -16.80
C THR A 139 0.49 4.18 -15.41
N ALA A 140 -0.69 3.67 -15.13
CA ALA A 140 -1.20 3.62 -13.77
C ALA A 140 -1.80 2.24 -13.55
N PHE A 141 -1.55 1.66 -12.39
CA PHE A 141 -2.20 0.43 -11.98
C PHE A 141 -2.41 0.39 -10.48
N GLN A 142 -3.37 -0.40 -10.08
CA GLN A 142 -3.62 -0.73 -8.69
C GLN A 142 -4.01 -2.20 -8.60
N TRP A 143 -3.34 -2.91 -7.70
CA TRP A 143 -3.71 -4.25 -7.28
C TRP A 143 -4.15 -4.19 -5.82
N ILE A 144 -5.22 -4.90 -5.46
CA ILE A 144 -5.74 -4.99 -4.09
C ILE A 144 -5.78 -6.44 -3.68
N GLY A 145 -5.21 -6.71 -2.51
CA GLY A 145 -5.21 -8.00 -1.84
C GLY A 145 -5.70 -7.91 -0.40
N LYS A 146 -5.54 -9.00 0.34
CA LYS A 146 -5.86 -9.09 1.77
C LYS A 146 -4.60 -9.32 2.59
N ASN A 147 -4.58 -8.81 3.81
CA ASN A 147 -3.48 -9.06 4.73
C ASN A 147 -3.56 -10.50 5.25
N SER A 148 -2.51 -11.27 4.99
CA SER A 148 -2.29 -12.58 5.62
C SER A 148 -1.90 -12.42 7.10
N ALA A 149 -1.99 -13.49 7.87
CA ALA A 149 -1.54 -13.50 9.26
C ALA A 149 -0.06 -13.09 9.41
N GLN A 150 0.78 -13.44 8.43
CA GLN A 150 2.19 -13.03 8.40
C GLN A 150 2.32 -11.51 8.24
N LYS A 151 1.60 -10.89 7.28
CA LYS A 151 1.61 -9.43 7.10
C LYS A 151 1.11 -8.69 8.34
N ILE A 152 0.05 -9.20 8.98
CA ILE A 152 -0.46 -8.60 10.23
C ILE A 152 0.59 -8.60 11.32
N ARG A 153 1.36 -9.70 11.48
CA ARG A 153 2.47 -9.76 12.45
C ARG A 153 3.57 -8.76 12.11
N LEU A 154 4.03 -8.72 10.85
CA LEU A 154 5.07 -7.77 10.42
C LEU A 154 4.65 -6.31 10.64
N ILE A 155 3.40 -5.98 10.33
CA ILE A 155 2.84 -4.65 10.58
C ILE A 155 2.81 -4.34 12.08
N ALA A 156 2.37 -5.29 12.92
CA ALA A 156 2.39 -5.12 14.37
C ALA A 156 3.81 -4.88 14.89
N ASP A 157 4.79 -5.66 14.45
CA ASP A 157 6.21 -5.49 14.82
C ASP A 157 6.74 -4.10 14.46
N ILE A 158 6.36 -3.56 13.30
CA ILE A 158 6.73 -2.20 12.87
C ILE A 158 6.12 -1.16 13.81
N VAL A 159 4.80 -1.26 14.05
CA VAL A 159 4.03 -0.23 14.77
C VAL A 159 4.35 -0.24 16.27
N THR A 160 4.58 -1.42 16.86
CA THR A 160 4.78 -1.59 18.31
C THR A 160 6.24 -1.82 18.70
N SER A 161 7.19 -1.51 17.81
CA SER A 161 8.62 -1.72 18.07
C SER A 161 9.07 -1.15 19.42
N ALA A 162 9.60 -1.99 20.28
CA ALA A 162 10.16 -1.62 21.58
C ALA A 162 11.57 -0.99 21.49
N TYR A 163 12.20 -1.04 20.32
CA TYR A 163 13.53 -0.50 20.10
C TYR A 163 13.50 1.04 20.00
N ALA A 164 14.63 1.68 20.26
CA ALA A 164 14.82 3.12 20.14
C ALA A 164 16.01 3.44 19.23
N GLY A 165 16.08 4.70 18.75
CA GLY A 165 17.21 5.20 17.96
C GLY A 165 17.52 4.39 16.70
N THR A 166 18.79 4.12 16.46
CA THR A 166 19.29 3.41 15.26
C THR A 166 18.78 1.97 15.18
N LEU A 167 18.66 1.27 16.31
CA LEU A 167 18.13 -0.10 16.33
C LEU A 167 16.67 -0.15 15.92
N ARG A 168 15.87 0.84 16.33
CA ARG A 168 14.48 0.97 15.85
C ARG A 168 14.42 1.14 14.34
N LYS A 169 15.25 2.02 13.79
CA LYS A 169 15.32 2.24 12.34
C LYS A 169 15.69 0.96 11.59
N LEU A 170 16.72 0.25 12.04
CA LEU A 170 17.15 -1.01 11.46
C LEU A 170 16.05 -2.08 11.53
N HIS A 171 15.40 -2.21 12.68
CA HIS A 171 14.28 -3.15 12.85
C HIS A 171 13.12 -2.84 11.88
N MET A 172 12.72 -1.57 11.81
CA MET A 172 11.65 -1.13 10.90
C MET A 172 12.02 -1.41 9.43
N GLU A 173 13.28 -1.21 9.05
CA GLU A 173 13.76 -1.48 7.71
C GLU A 173 13.67 -2.96 7.36
N ILE A 174 14.17 -3.86 8.24
CA ILE A 174 14.09 -5.30 8.03
C ILE A 174 12.64 -5.75 7.85
N ARG A 175 11.73 -5.35 8.77
CA ARG A 175 10.31 -5.71 8.70
C ARG A 175 9.61 -5.14 7.47
N THR A 176 10.02 -3.95 7.04
CA THR A 176 9.49 -3.32 5.82
C THR A 176 9.89 -4.11 4.57
N LEU A 177 11.14 -4.56 4.47
CA LEU A 177 11.61 -5.38 3.34
C LEU A 177 10.90 -6.76 3.31
N GLU A 178 10.73 -7.42 4.46
CA GLU A 178 9.96 -8.67 4.55
C GLU A 178 8.49 -8.47 4.14
N LEU A 179 7.91 -7.31 4.46
CA LEU A 179 6.53 -6.99 4.11
C LEU A 179 6.39 -6.76 2.60
N ILE A 180 7.36 -6.08 1.96
CA ILE A 180 7.44 -5.90 0.51
C ILE A 180 7.55 -7.26 -0.18
N GLU A 181 8.49 -8.10 0.25
CA GLU A 181 8.70 -9.44 -0.29
C GLU A 181 7.41 -10.27 -0.25
N THR A 182 6.79 -10.37 0.94
CA THR A 182 5.54 -11.12 1.14
C THR A 182 4.44 -10.64 0.20
N GLN A 183 4.32 -9.33 0.01
CA GLN A 183 3.28 -8.76 -0.85
C GLN A 183 3.58 -8.97 -2.33
N LEU A 184 4.84 -8.90 -2.74
CA LEU A 184 5.25 -9.20 -4.11
C LEU A 184 5.01 -10.68 -4.47
N ILE A 185 5.34 -11.61 -3.58
CA ILE A 185 5.09 -13.05 -3.77
C ILE A 185 3.59 -13.29 -4.01
N GLU A 186 2.72 -12.70 -3.20
CA GLU A 186 1.27 -12.84 -3.38
C GLU A 186 0.79 -12.21 -4.70
N TYR A 187 1.31 -11.03 -5.05
CA TYR A 187 0.97 -10.37 -6.30
C TYR A 187 1.38 -11.23 -7.51
N LEU A 188 2.61 -11.75 -7.52
CA LEU A 188 3.12 -12.64 -8.55
C LEU A 188 2.28 -13.92 -8.68
N ALA A 189 1.87 -14.50 -7.56
CA ALA A 189 1.01 -15.69 -7.55
C ALA A 189 -0.34 -15.41 -8.22
N THR A 190 -0.95 -14.24 -7.98
CA THR A 190 -2.21 -13.87 -8.63
C THR A 190 -2.07 -13.64 -10.13
N GLN A 191 -0.93 -13.13 -10.61
CA GLN A 191 -0.69 -12.92 -12.03
C GLN A 191 -0.50 -14.24 -12.81
N ASN A 192 0.04 -15.26 -12.16
CA ASN A 192 0.31 -16.58 -12.75
C ASN A 192 -0.89 -17.56 -12.67
N GLY A 193 -2.07 -17.07 -12.24
CA GLY A 193 -3.27 -17.90 -12.10
C GLY A 193 -3.20 -18.88 -10.92
N TYR A 194 -2.18 -18.79 -10.08
CA TYR A 194 -2.14 -19.47 -8.78
C TYR A 194 -2.98 -18.70 -7.78
N GLU A 195 -4.30 -18.71 -7.92
CA GLU A 195 -5.15 -18.53 -6.77
C GLU A 195 -4.85 -19.71 -5.83
N ARG A 196 -4.09 -19.50 -4.78
CA ARG A 196 -4.18 -20.31 -3.57
C ARG A 196 -5.58 -20.08 -2.98
N THR A 197 -6.58 -20.68 -3.59
CA THR A 197 -7.77 -21.06 -2.85
C THR A 197 -7.30 -22.10 -1.83
N VAL A 198 -6.96 -21.65 -0.63
CA VAL A 198 -7.03 -22.51 0.53
C VAL A 198 -8.52 -22.75 0.73
N SER A 199 -9.09 -23.63 -0.08
CA SER A 199 -10.37 -24.23 0.21
C SER A 199 -10.11 -25.13 1.40
N LEU A 200 -10.50 -24.65 2.58
CA LEU A 200 -10.61 -25.53 3.74
C LEU A 200 -11.52 -26.65 3.32
N SER A 201 -11.02 -27.88 3.40
CA SER A 201 -11.87 -29.02 3.13
C SER A 201 -13.03 -29.05 4.16
N PRO A 202 -14.19 -29.63 3.85
CA PRO A 202 -15.26 -29.80 4.84
C PRO A 202 -14.77 -30.45 6.14
N SER A 203 -13.74 -31.29 6.08
CA SER A 203 -13.09 -31.91 7.24
C SER A 203 -12.31 -30.92 8.07
N ASP A 204 -11.61 -29.93 7.45
CA ASP A 204 -10.88 -28.91 8.18
C ASP A 204 -11.80 -27.92 8.88
N VAL A 205 -12.93 -27.57 8.23
CA VAL A 205 -13.97 -26.75 8.84
C VAL A 205 -14.61 -27.44 10.05
N ARG A 206 -14.80 -28.77 9.98
CA ARG A 206 -15.33 -29.57 11.10
C ARG A 206 -14.35 -29.57 12.28
N ARG A 207 -13.05 -29.83 12.02
CA ARG A 207 -12.00 -29.84 13.05
C ARG A 207 -11.85 -28.50 13.77
N ILE A 208 -12.00 -27.37 13.04
CA ILE A 208 -11.96 -26.03 13.64
C ILE A 208 -13.19 -25.76 14.52
N LYS A 209 -14.35 -26.35 14.21
CA LYS A 209 -15.56 -26.18 15.03
C LYS A 209 -15.62 -27.08 16.27
N GLU A 210 -14.82 -28.15 16.30
CA GLU A 210 -14.77 -29.14 17.36
C GLU A 210 -13.58 -28.88 18.34
N ALA A 211 -12.71 -27.86 18.07
CA ALA A 211 -11.62 -27.39 18.92
C ALA A 211 -12.02 -26.15 19.74
#